data_99d5bd7c9eac6cb9ac1ae3fd25e6b17b
#
_entry.id   99d5bd7c9eac6cb9ac1ae3fd25e6b17b
#
_cell.length_a   1.000
_cell.length_b   1.000
_cell.length_c   1.000
_cell.angle_alpha   90.00
_cell.angle_beta   90.00
_cell.angle_gamma   90.00
#
_symmetry.space_group_name_H-M   'P 1'
#
loop_
_entity.id
_entity.type
_entity.pdbx_description
1 polymer ?
#
loop_
_entity_poly.entity_id
_entity_poly.type
_entity_poly.pdbx_seq_one_letter_code
_entity_poly.pdbx_strand_id
1 'polypeptide(L)'
;MEVKKLLVWLDNPQVFDIYNEFNNNKKLTVDDIIAILYLKIKLEGLRYKTEIKHIVIDEAQDYSFLQFVVLKELTDCQSITIVGDVNQRTLPCKGEVPMLCLDSVFDRVDVEYFNLDKSYRSTKEIMEYANKYLKTNKIVPLVREGEPVKEVIVKNTEEVIDKVNYYLSYLENKGYESIAIITTTLEQGKVIGAELKKQMYINLIEREDIIYSGGKIIIPSYLSKGLEFDATILILDDNNVGENLKYIMATRALHEMIVVHKKDEKL
;
A
#
# COMPACT_ATOMS: atom_id res chain seq x y z
N MET A 1 -3.34 15.04 -12.21
CA MET A 1 -4.62 15.76 -11.97
C MET A 1 -4.27 17.04 -11.24
N GLU A 2 -4.78 18.19 -11.63
CA GLU A 2 -4.42 19.44 -10.93
C GLU A 2 -5.11 19.50 -9.57
N VAL A 3 -4.34 19.72 -8.51
CA VAL A 3 -4.83 19.80 -7.12
C VAL A 3 -5.99 20.80 -6.97
N LYS A 4 -5.99 21.90 -7.75
CA LYS A 4 -7.10 22.85 -7.79
C LYS A 4 -8.45 22.22 -8.10
N LYS A 5 -8.53 21.19 -8.95
CA LYS A 5 -9.78 20.49 -9.26
C LYS A 5 -10.32 19.69 -8.09
N LEU A 6 -9.44 19.17 -7.23
CA LEU A 6 -9.82 18.47 -6.00
C LEU A 6 -10.31 19.43 -4.91
N LEU A 7 -9.96 20.70 -5.03
CA LEU A 7 -10.24 21.73 -4.02
C LEU A 7 -11.41 22.66 -4.41
N VAL A 8 -12.19 22.35 -5.46
CA VAL A 8 -13.35 23.18 -5.92
C VAL A 8 -14.37 23.41 -4.79
N TRP A 9 -14.46 22.50 -3.82
CA TRP A 9 -15.34 22.67 -2.66
C TRP A 9 -14.81 23.62 -1.59
N LEU A 10 -13.56 24.10 -1.73
CA LEU A 10 -12.92 25.07 -0.83
C LEU A 10 -13.13 26.51 -1.36
N ASP A 11 -14.35 26.97 -1.40
CA ASP A 11 -14.73 28.23 -2.08
C ASP A 11 -14.15 29.54 -1.51
N ASN A 12 -13.25 29.48 -0.52
CA ASN A 12 -12.66 30.70 0.05
C ASN A 12 -11.26 30.98 -0.53
N PRO A 13 -11.11 31.99 -1.39
CA PRO A 13 -9.80 32.35 -1.95
C PRO A 13 -8.78 32.75 -0.89
N GLN A 14 -9.21 33.34 0.24
CA GLN A 14 -8.29 33.82 1.27
C GLN A 14 -7.45 32.70 1.90
N VAL A 15 -8.04 31.53 2.18
CA VAL A 15 -7.29 30.38 2.72
C VAL A 15 -6.24 29.89 1.73
N PHE A 16 -6.59 29.88 0.44
CA PHE A 16 -5.69 29.51 -0.64
C PHE A 16 -4.52 30.47 -0.77
N ASP A 17 -4.81 31.77 -0.70
CA ASP A 17 -3.79 32.81 -0.85
C ASP A 17 -2.82 32.77 0.33
N ILE A 18 -3.32 32.62 1.56
CA ILE A 18 -2.50 32.45 2.77
C ILE A 18 -1.59 31.21 2.64
N TYR A 19 -2.15 30.09 2.21
CA TYR A 19 -1.34 28.88 2.06
C TYR A 19 -0.30 28.98 0.93
N ASN A 20 -0.68 29.59 -0.20
CA ASN A 20 0.24 29.80 -1.32
C ASN A 20 1.39 30.71 -0.93
N GLU A 21 1.14 31.77 -0.18
CA GLU A 21 2.20 32.66 0.33
C GLU A 21 3.13 31.88 1.27
N PHE A 22 2.60 31.10 2.21
CA PHE A 22 3.37 30.21 3.09
C PHE A 22 4.21 29.20 2.29
N ASN A 23 3.64 28.60 1.24
CA ASN A 23 4.30 27.62 0.37
C ASN A 23 5.22 28.28 -0.67
N ASN A 24 5.45 29.60 -0.59
CA ASN A 24 6.25 30.38 -1.56
C ASN A 24 5.76 30.20 -3.02
N ASN A 25 4.47 30.13 -3.24
CA ASN A 25 3.82 29.93 -4.54
C ASN A 25 4.30 28.70 -5.32
N LYS A 26 4.80 27.67 -4.64
CA LYS A 26 5.15 26.40 -5.27
C LYS A 26 3.90 25.69 -5.78
N LYS A 27 4.09 24.80 -6.74
CA LYS A 27 3.01 23.93 -7.23
C LYS A 27 2.46 23.08 -6.07
N LEU A 28 1.15 23.15 -5.84
CA LEU A 28 0.47 22.36 -4.83
C LEU A 28 0.49 20.86 -5.17
N THR A 29 0.69 20.06 -4.15
CA THR A 29 0.66 18.60 -4.19
C THR A 29 -0.59 18.07 -3.50
N VAL A 30 -0.80 16.76 -3.51
CA VAL A 30 -1.89 16.12 -2.76
C VAL A 30 -1.70 16.28 -1.25
N ASP A 31 -0.46 16.30 -0.77
CA ASP A 31 -0.15 16.47 0.66
C ASP A 31 -0.52 17.85 1.20
N ASP A 32 -0.54 18.86 0.33
CA ASP A 32 -0.94 20.22 0.72
C ASP A 32 -2.43 20.34 1.03
N ILE A 33 -3.26 19.42 0.51
CA ILE A 33 -4.72 19.44 0.69
C ILE A 33 -5.10 19.42 2.16
N ILE A 34 -4.46 18.57 2.95
CA ILE A 34 -4.80 18.40 4.35
C ILE A 34 -4.43 19.64 5.17
N ALA A 35 -3.32 20.31 4.83
CA ALA A 35 -2.89 21.55 5.47
C ALA A 35 -3.86 22.69 5.15
N ILE A 36 -4.29 22.81 3.90
CA ILE A 36 -5.29 23.80 3.46
C ILE A 36 -6.64 23.56 4.16
N LEU A 37 -7.06 22.29 4.27
CA LEU A 37 -8.28 21.93 4.98
C LEU A 37 -8.20 22.30 6.47
N TYR A 38 -7.07 22.05 7.13
CA TYR A 38 -6.82 22.44 8.49
C TYR A 38 -6.94 23.97 8.68
N LEU A 39 -6.32 24.75 7.80
CA LEU A 39 -6.45 26.21 7.82
C LEU A 39 -7.90 26.64 7.65
N LYS A 40 -8.66 26.02 6.75
CA LYS A 40 -10.07 26.33 6.55
C LYS A 40 -10.91 26.05 7.80
N ILE A 41 -10.65 24.94 8.48
CA ILE A 41 -11.29 24.63 9.76
C ILE A 41 -10.99 25.70 10.79
N LYS A 42 -9.73 26.12 10.92
CA LYS A 42 -9.31 27.08 11.94
C LYS A 42 -9.76 28.53 11.65
N LEU A 43 -9.72 28.96 10.40
CA LEU A 43 -10.03 30.32 9.99
C LEU A 43 -11.53 30.57 9.76
N GLU A 44 -12.26 29.58 9.27
CA GLU A 44 -13.65 29.70 8.87
C GLU A 44 -14.60 28.92 9.76
N GLY A 45 -14.08 28.15 10.72
CA GLY A 45 -14.92 27.33 11.58
C GLY A 45 -15.63 26.19 10.82
N LEU A 46 -15.03 25.71 9.71
CA LEU A 46 -15.61 24.63 8.93
C LEU A 46 -15.88 23.40 9.81
N ARG A 47 -17.10 22.89 9.72
CA ARG A 47 -17.54 21.65 10.38
C ARG A 47 -18.34 20.80 9.40
N TYR A 48 -18.29 19.50 9.60
CA TYR A 48 -19.18 18.61 8.87
C TYR A 48 -20.63 18.84 9.33
N LYS A 49 -21.55 18.96 8.38
CA LYS A 49 -22.93 19.40 8.69
C LYS A 49 -23.78 18.31 9.34
N THR A 50 -23.43 17.04 9.08
CA THR A 50 -24.19 15.89 9.60
C THR A 50 -23.47 15.33 10.82
N GLU A 51 -24.20 15.03 11.88
CA GLU A 51 -23.66 14.34 13.05
C GLU A 51 -23.11 12.97 12.64
N ILE A 52 -21.81 12.74 12.90
CA ILE A 52 -21.14 11.46 12.71
C ILE A 52 -21.03 10.80 14.08
N LYS A 53 -21.67 9.65 14.24
CA LYS A 53 -21.69 8.93 15.51
C LYS A 53 -20.48 8.03 15.71
N HIS A 54 -19.91 7.53 14.62
CA HIS A 54 -18.75 6.64 14.65
C HIS A 54 -17.95 6.76 13.36
N ILE A 55 -16.63 6.74 13.44
CA ILE A 55 -15.70 6.74 12.31
C ILE A 55 -14.91 5.45 12.34
N VAL A 56 -14.81 4.78 11.22
CA VAL A 56 -13.90 3.65 11.01
C VAL A 56 -12.84 4.07 10.01
N ILE A 57 -11.57 3.92 10.38
CA ILE A 57 -10.42 4.20 9.52
C ILE A 57 -9.66 2.91 9.32
N ASP A 58 -9.57 2.46 8.07
CA ASP A 58 -8.74 1.35 7.67
C ASP A 58 -7.44 1.84 7.02
N GLU A 59 -6.41 0.98 6.95
CA GLU A 59 -5.08 1.30 6.41
C GLU A 59 -4.45 2.56 7.07
N ALA A 60 -4.75 2.76 8.35
CA ALA A 60 -4.44 3.99 9.08
C ALA A 60 -2.94 4.26 9.28
N GLN A 61 -2.07 3.27 9.03
CA GLN A 61 -0.61 3.45 9.08
C GLN A 61 -0.10 4.47 8.07
N ASP A 62 -0.83 4.75 6.99
CA ASP A 62 -0.44 5.76 6.00
C ASP A 62 -0.98 7.15 6.31
N TYR A 63 -1.81 7.28 7.33
CA TYR A 63 -2.29 8.59 7.76
C TYR A 63 -1.17 9.39 8.46
N SER A 64 -1.12 10.66 8.16
CA SER A 64 -0.31 11.64 8.90
C SER A 64 -1.03 12.07 10.17
N PHE A 65 -0.27 12.58 11.14
CA PHE A 65 -0.82 13.16 12.36
C PHE A 65 -1.85 14.27 12.07
N LEU A 66 -1.57 15.13 11.09
CA LEU A 66 -2.46 16.22 10.71
C LEU A 66 -3.80 15.70 10.14
N GLN A 67 -3.81 14.56 9.46
CA GLN A 67 -5.06 13.97 8.98
C GLN A 67 -5.97 13.53 10.12
N PHE A 68 -5.42 12.94 11.18
CA PHE A 68 -6.20 12.61 12.39
C PHE A 68 -6.74 13.86 13.09
N VAL A 69 -5.91 14.92 13.22
CA VAL A 69 -6.34 16.20 13.78
C VAL A 69 -7.48 16.82 12.96
N VAL A 70 -7.34 16.80 11.63
CA VAL A 70 -8.39 17.35 10.74
C VAL A 70 -9.68 16.56 10.85
N LEU A 71 -9.62 15.23 10.91
CA LEU A 71 -10.81 14.40 11.10
C LEU A 71 -11.53 14.74 12.41
N LYS A 72 -10.79 14.81 13.52
CA LYS A 72 -11.34 15.20 14.82
C LYS A 72 -12.02 16.57 14.75
N GLU A 73 -11.30 17.58 14.29
CA GLU A 73 -11.77 18.95 14.24
C GLU A 73 -12.96 19.15 13.30
N LEU A 74 -12.96 18.46 12.16
CA LEU A 74 -14.01 18.57 11.14
C LEU A 74 -15.31 17.92 11.60
N THR A 75 -15.23 16.75 12.24
CA THR A 75 -16.40 15.91 12.53
C THR A 75 -16.91 16.04 13.96
N ASP A 76 -16.06 16.46 14.88
CA ASP A 76 -16.30 16.44 16.34
C ASP A 76 -16.75 15.06 16.88
N CYS A 77 -16.40 14.00 16.13
CA CYS A 77 -16.78 12.63 16.47
C CYS A 77 -15.89 12.09 17.59
N GLN A 78 -16.50 11.55 18.65
CA GLN A 78 -15.81 11.04 19.83
C GLN A 78 -15.63 9.52 19.79
N SER A 79 -16.25 8.82 18.86
CA SER A 79 -16.18 7.36 18.74
C SER A 79 -15.47 6.97 17.43
N ILE A 80 -14.27 6.40 17.54
CA ILE A 80 -13.45 6.12 16.37
C ILE A 80 -12.82 4.72 16.52
N THR A 81 -12.89 3.92 15.48
CA THR A 81 -12.13 2.67 15.34
C THR A 81 -11.06 2.85 14.27
N ILE A 82 -9.82 2.57 14.63
CA ILE A 82 -8.66 2.73 13.75
C ILE A 82 -7.98 1.37 13.58
N VAL A 83 -7.84 0.94 12.33
CA VAL A 83 -7.22 -0.33 11.96
C VAL A 83 -6.06 -0.06 11.01
N GLY A 84 -4.97 -0.77 11.16
CA GLY A 84 -3.81 -0.65 10.28
C GLY A 84 -2.67 -1.60 10.66
N ASP A 85 -1.78 -1.83 9.71
CA ASP A 85 -0.57 -2.61 9.90
C ASP A 85 0.67 -1.72 9.79
N VAL A 86 1.33 -1.47 10.92
CA VAL A 86 2.54 -0.62 10.96
C VAL A 86 3.67 -1.12 10.05
N ASN A 87 3.70 -2.44 9.79
CA ASN A 87 4.68 -3.06 8.90
C ASN A 87 4.36 -2.82 7.42
N GLN A 88 3.13 -2.43 7.07
CA GLN A 88 2.70 -2.13 5.70
C GLN A 88 2.68 -0.63 5.38
N ARG A 89 3.32 0.19 6.21
CA ARG A 89 3.40 1.62 5.95
C ARG A 89 4.26 1.91 4.72
N THR A 90 3.73 2.67 3.78
CA THR A 90 4.42 3.06 2.54
C THR A 90 5.10 4.43 2.64
N LEU A 91 4.55 5.32 3.45
CA LEU A 91 5.06 6.69 3.61
C LEU A 91 6.15 6.78 4.68
N PRO A 92 7.28 7.46 4.41
CA PRO A 92 8.29 7.71 5.43
C PRO A 92 7.71 8.47 6.63
N CYS A 93 8.09 8.07 7.84
CA CYS A 93 7.73 8.77 9.06
C CYS A 93 9.00 9.10 9.85
N LYS A 94 9.11 10.35 10.32
CA LYS A 94 10.11 10.71 11.32
C LYS A 94 9.48 10.54 12.70
N GLY A 95 9.96 9.59 13.48
CA GLY A 95 9.42 9.26 14.80
C GLY A 95 8.42 8.11 14.79
N GLU A 96 7.51 8.12 15.74
CA GLU A 96 6.49 7.08 15.89
C GLU A 96 5.41 7.16 14.79
N VAL A 97 4.81 6.03 14.48
CA VAL A 97 3.71 5.98 13.50
C VAL A 97 2.49 6.70 14.10
N PRO A 98 1.90 7.70 13.41
CA PRO A 98 0.86 8.54 13.99
C PRO A 98 -0.33 7.79 14.58
N MET A 99 -0.74 6.66 14.00
CA MET A 99 -1.83 5.83 14.52
C MET A 99 -1.52 5.20 15.90
N LEU A 100 -0.26 5.18 16.33
CA LEU A 100 0.14 4.71 17.66
C LEU A 100 0.26 5.83 18.70
N CYS A 101 0.05 7.09 18.29
CA CYS A 101 0.17 8.29 19.14
C CYS A 101 -1.15 9.05 19.25
N LEU A 102 -2.26 8.36 19.25
CA LEU A 102 -3.61 8.95 19.17
C LEU A 102 -4.01 9.71 20.44
N ASP A 103 -3.45 9.34 21.59
CA ASP A 103 -3.67 10.05 22.86
C ASP A 103 -3.36 11.55 22.75
N SER A 104 -2.38 11.91 21.92
CA SER A 104 -2.01 13.29 21.65
C SER A 104 -2.99 14.04 20.73
N VAL A 105 -3.83 13.32 19.99
CA VAL A 105 -4.87 13.87 19.11
C VAL A 105 -6.21 13.95 19.84
N PHE A 106 -6.55 12.90 20.59
CA PHE A 106 -7.86 12.69 21.20
C PHE A 106 -7.81 12.86 22.73
N ASP A 107 -7.51 14.09 23.21
CA ASP A 107 -7.20 14.46 24.61
C ASP A 107 -8.26 14.09 25.67
N ARG A 108 -9.44 13.64 25.30
CA ARG A 108 -10.57 13.37 26.21
C ARG A 108 -11.24 12.03 25.96
N VAL A 109 -10.60 11.16 25.23
CA VAL A 109 -11.15 9.85 24.84
C VAL A 109 -10.28 8.76 25.44
N ASP A 110 -10.89 7.76 26.06
CA ASP A 110 -10.19 6.55 26.44
C ASP A 110 -9.75 5.81 25.19
N VAL A 111 -8.45 5.69 24.98
CA VAL A 111 -7.86 4.98 23.85
C VAL A 111 -7.45 3.58 24.30
N GLU A 112 -8.01 2.57 23.68
CA GLU A 112 -7.64 1.18 23.89
C GLU A 112 -6.88 0.65 22.66
N TYR A 113 -5.75 -0.03 22.89
CA TYR A 113 -4.91 -0.62 21.86
C TYR A 113 -5.02 -2.13 21.86
N PHE A 114 -5.34 -2.70 20.71
CA PHE A 114 -5.42 -4.14 20.50
C PHE A 114 -4.43 -4.56 19.42
N ASN A 115 -3.57 -5.53 19.73
CA ASN A 115 -2.62 -6.10 18.79
C ASN A 115 -3.12 -7.43 18.25
N LEU A 116 -3.20 -7.54 16.92
CA LEU A 116 -3.48 -8.78 16.21
C LEU A 116 -2.17 -9.29 15.61
N ASP A 117 -1.46 -10.14 16.33
CA ASP A 117 -0.13 -10.65 15.97
C ASP A 117 -0.16 -11.99 15.24
N LYS A 118 -1.35 -12.51 14.95
CA LYS A 118 -1.57 -13.80 14.33
C LYS A 118 -2.18 -13.66 12.93
N SER A 119 -1.56 -14.32 11.94
CA SER A 119 -2.07 -14.37 10.57
C SER A 119 -2.74 -15.71 10.28
N TYR A 120 -3.97 -15.64 9.77
CA TYR A 120 -4.74 -16.79 9.28
C TYR A 120 -4.86 -16.79 7.75
N ARG A 121 -4.39 -15.73 7.10
CA ARG A 121 -4.66 -15.41 5.70
C ARG A 121 -3.72 -16.16 4.77
N SER A 122 -2.44 -15.95 4.94
CA SER A 122 -1.39 -16.59 4.13
C SER A 122 -0.88 -17.87 4.78
N THR A 123 -0.22 -18.73 4.00
CA THR A 123 0.43 -19.93 4.52
C THR A 123 1.60 -19.59 5.42
N LYS A 124 2.00 -20.56 6.25
CA LYS A 124 3.13 -20.44 7.17
C LYS A 124 4.41 -20.06 6.44
N GLU A 125 4.68 -20.70 5.32
CA GLU A 125 5.90 -20.51 4.51
C GLU A 125 5.98 -19.10 3.94
N ILE A 126 4.84 -18.54 3.49
CA ILE A 126 4.76 -17.16 3.00
C ILE A 126 5.00 -16.18 4.15
N MET A 127 4.38 -16.39 5.30
CA MET A 127 4.56 -15.50 6.46
C MET A 127 5.97 -15.59 7.04
N GLU A 128 6.58 -16.77 7.10
CA GLU A 128 7.98 -16.94 7.51
C GLU A 128 8.93 -16.22 6.55
N TYR A 129 8.64 -16.27 5.25
CA TYR A 129 9.39 -15.53 4.24
C TYR A 129 9.23 -14.02 4.43
N ALA A 130 8.01 -13.52 4.56
CA ALA A 130 7.74 -12.10 4.77
C ALA A 130 8.41 -11.58 6.06
N ASN A 131 8.37 -12.35 7.14
CA ASN A 131 8.98 -12.01 8.42
C ASN A 131 10.51 -11.83 8.36
N LYS A 132 11.20 -12.32 7.31
CA LYS A 132 12.64 -12.06 7.10
C LYS A 132 12.92 -10.57 6.93
N TYR A 133 11.95 -9.81 6.43
CA TYR A 133 12.06 -8.37 6.17
C TYR A 133 11.65 -7.49 7.36
N LEU A 134 11.14 -8.09 8.44
CA LEU A 134 10.76 -7.37 9.66
C LEU A 134 11.86 -7.47 10.71
N LYS A 135 12.28 -6.31 11.26
CA LYS A 135 13.23 -6.22 12.38
C LYS A 135 12.54 -6.54 13.71
N THR A 136 11.32 -6.08 13.86
CA THR A 136 10.49 -6.22 15.08
C THR A 136 9.07 -6.57 14.67
N ASN A 137 8.20 -6.88 15.63
CA ASN A 137 6.77 -7.12 15.40
C ASN A 137 6.49 -8.21 14.34
N LYS A 138 7.23 -9.32 14.43
CA LYS A 138 7.01 -10.46 13.55
C LYS A 138 5.62 -11.04 13.76
N ILE A 139 4.96 -11.36 12.67
CA ILE A 139 3.62 -11.96 12.69
C ILE A 139 3.75 -13.47 12.90
N VAL A 140 2.98 -14.01 13.81
CA VAL A 140 2.93 -15.45 14.07
C VAL A 140 2.03 -16.11 13.02
N PRO A 141 2.58 -16.97 12.14
CA PRO A 141 1.75 -17.71 11.21
C PRO A 141 0.93 -18.77 11.95
N LEU A 142 -0.35 -18.85 11.69
CA LEU A 142 -1.22 -19.85 12.28
C LEU A 142 -1.75 -20.81 11.21
N VAL A 143 -1.54 -22.10 11.46
CA VAL A 143 -2.36 -23.25 11.00
C VAL A 143 -2.29 -23.65 9.52
N ARG A 144 -2.07 -22.76 8.54
CA ARG A 144 -2.07 -23.17 7.12
C ARG A 144 -0.65 -23.49 6.65
N GLU A 145 -0.37 -24.77 6.44
CA GLU A 145 0.81 -25.20 5.71
C GLU A 145 0.60 -25.00 4.21
N GLY A 146 1.66 -24.67 3.49
CA GLY A 146 1.66 -24.45 2.06
C GLY A 146 2.94 -24.92 1.41
N GLU A 147 3.11 -24.58 0.15
CA GLU A 147 4.35 -24.86 -0.57
C GLU A 147 5.49 -23.93 -0.08
N PRO A 148 6.72 -24.43 -0.02
CA PRO A 148 7.87 -23.57 0.25
C PRO A 148 7.97 -22.45 -0.78
N VAL A 149 8.33 -21.25 -0.34
CA VAL A 149 8.58 -20.12 -1.23
C VAL A 149 9.74 -20.46 -2.17
N LYS A 150 9.51 -20.37 -3.48
CA LYS A 150 10.50 -20.65 -4.52
C LYS A 150 11.24 -19.37 -4.87
N GLU A 151 12.55 -19.34 -4.65
CA GLU A 151 13.40 -18.22 -5.01
C GLU A 151 14.24 -18.58 -6.24
N VAL A 152 14.24 -17.71 -7.25
CA VAL A 152 14.98 -17.89 -8.51
C VAL A 152 15.82 -16.66 -8.79
N ILE A 153 17.08 -16.86 -9.13
CA ILE A 153 18.00 -15.78 -9.49
C ILE A 153 18.12 -15.75 -11.01
N VAL A 154 17.97 -14.56 -11.59
CA VAL A 154 18.09 -14.29 -13.03
C VAL A 154 19.02 -13.09 -13.26
N LYS A 155 19.63 -13.03 -14.45
CA LYS A 155 20.65 -12.03 -14.79
C LYS A 155 20.12 -10.85 -15.60
N ASN A 156 19.10 -11.09 -16.40
CA ASN A 156 18.58 -10.09 -17.35
C ASN A 156 17.06 -10.18 -17.49
N THR A 157 16.49 -9.24 -18.21
CA THR A 157 15.04 -9.15 -18.40
C THR A 157 14.46 -10.31 -19.22
N GLU A 158 15.22 -10.88 -20.17
CA GLU A 158 14.76 -12.03 -20.95
C GLU A 158 14.56 -13.25 -20.05
N GLU A 159 15.53 -13.55 -19.17
CA GLU A 159 15.40 -14.61 -18.18
C GLU A 159 14.24 -14.37 -17.21
N VAL A 160 13.96 -13.10 -16.82
CA VAL A 160 12.77 -12.77 -16.03
C VAL A 160 11.50 -13.20 -16.76
N ILE A 161 11.37 -12.85 -18.05
CA ILE A 161 10.19 -13.16 -18.86
C ILE A 161 10.02 -14.67 -19.00
N ASP A 162 11.08 -15.41 -19.27
CA ASP A 162 11.05 -16.85 -19.38
C ASP A 162 10.60 -17.53 -18.07
N LYS A 163 11.15 -17.08 -16.93
CA LYS A 163 10.74 -17.59 -15.63
C LYS A 163 9.30 -17.23 -15.27
N VAL A 164 8.87 -16.02 -15.57
CA VAL A 164 7.47 -15.59 -15.36
C VAL A 164 6.53 -16.46 -16.20
N ASN A 165 6.79 -16.69 -17.48
CA ASN A 165 6.00 -17.56 -18.35
C ASN A 165 5.91 -18.99 -17.80
N TYR A 166 7.05 -19.54 -17.40
CA TYR A 166 7.10 -20.88 -16.81
C TYR A 166 6.24 -20.99 -15.56
N TYR A 167 6.41 -20.04 -14.62
CA TYR A 167 5.68 -20.09 -13.35
C TYR A 167 4.21 -19.69 -13.48
N LEU A 168 3.83 -18.85 -14.41
CA LEU A 168 2.42 -18.61 -14.72
C LEU A 168 1.72 -19.90 -15.14
N SER A 169 2.32 -20.62 -16.11
CA SER A 169 1.78 -21.92 -16.56
C SER A 169 1.75 -22.95 -15.42
N TYR A 170 2.77 -22.97 -14.59
CA TYR A 170 2.84 -23.85 -13.43
C TYR A 170 1.69 -23.57 -12.43
N LEU A 171 1.45 -22.30 -12.10
CA LEU A 171 0.41 -21.89 -11.16
C LEU A 171 -1.01 -22.12 -11.72
N GLU A 172 -1.22 -21.84 -13.01
CA GLU A 172 -2.48 -22.15 -13.70
C GLU A 172 -2.79 -23.64 -13.68
N ASN A 173 -1.80 -24.50 -13.93
CA ASN A 173 -1.96 -25.95 -13.88
C ASN A 173 -2.28 -26.48 -12.47
N LYS A 174 -1.95 -25.73 -11.43
CA LYS A 174 -2.36 -26.00 -10.04
C LYS A 174 -3.80 -25.56 -9.74
N GLY A 175 -4.45 -24.83 -10.64
CA GLY A 175 -5.83 -24.37 -10.49
C GLY A 175 -6.01 -23.05 -9.77
N TYR A 176 -4.94 -22.24 -9.61
CA TYR A 176 -5.08 -20.88 -9.06
C TYR A 176 -5.78 -19.96 -10.06
N GLU A 177 -6.82 -19.28 -9.58
CA GLU A 177 -7.66 -18.40 -10.40
C GLU A 177 -7.18 -16.94 -10.38
N SER A 178 -6.54 -16.54 -9.30
CA SER A 178 -6.05 -15.19 -9.06
C SER A 178 -4.53 -15.19 -8.94
N ILE A 179 -3.83 -14.77 -10.03
CA ILE A 179 -2.37 -14.79 -10.09
C ILE A 179 -1.85 -13.38 -10.38
N ALA A 180 -1.04 -12.84 -9.48
CA ALA A 180 -0.42 -11.53 -9.68
C ALA A 180 1.10 -11.63 -9.90
N ILE A 181 1.58 -10.95 -10.93
CA ILE A 181 2.98 -10.60 -11.09
C ILE A 181 3.16 -9.23 -10.44
N ILE A 182 3.84 -9.17 -9.31
CA ILE A 182 4.04 -7.93 -8.57
C ILE A 182 5.44 -7.40 -8.89
N THR A 183 5.49 -6.20 -9.47
CA THR A 183 6.73 -5.51 -9.85
C THR A 183 7.03 -4.38 -8.87
N THR A 184 8.28 -3.99 -8.77
CA THR A 184 8.69 -2.88 -7.89
C THR A 184 8.25 -1.52 -8.43
N THR A 185 8.24 -1.37 -9.76
CA THR A 185 7.84 -0.13 -10.45
C THR A 185 6.85 -0.42 -11.58
N LEU A 186 6.12 0.61 -12.00
CA LEU A 186 5.24 0.53 -13.16
C LEU A 186 6.02 0.31 -14.46
N GLU A 187 7.19 0.92 -14.59
CA GLU A 187 8.05 0.78 -15.77
C GLU A 187 8.49 -0.67 -15.95
N GLN A 188 8.91 -1.34 -14.85
CA GLN A 188 9.23 -2.76 -14.87
C GLN A 188 8.01 -3.59 -15.31
N GLY A 189 6.83 -3.27 -14.78
CA GLY A 189 5.57 -3.91 -15.16
C GLY A 189 5.22 -3.72 -16.63
N LYS A 190 5.46 -2.54 -17.20
CA LYS A 190 5.25 -2.25 -18.63
C LYS A 190 6.16 -3.07 -19.53
N VAL A 191 7.44 -3.16 -19.19
CA VAL A 191 8.41 -3.94 -19.96
C VAL A 191 8.02 -5.42 -19.99
N ILE A 192 7.76 -6.01 -18.84
CA ILE A 192 7.35 -7.42 -18.71
C ILE A 192 6.01 -7.63 -19.40
N GLY A 193 5.04 -6.74 -19.18
CA GLY A 193 3.70 -6.83 -19.77
C GLY A 193 3.69 -6.75 -21.29
N ALA A 194 4.56 -5.93 -21.89
CA ALA A 194 4.68 -5.84 -23.34
C ALA A 194 5.11 -7.16 -23.99
N GLU A 195 6.02 -7.90 -23.34
CA GLU A 195 6.47 -9.19 -23.83
C GLU A 195 5.45 -10.30 -23.58
N LEU A 196 4.87 -10.36 -22.37
CA LEU A 196 3.89 -11.39 -22.04
C LEU A 196 2.61 -11.29 -22.88
N LYS A 197 2.14 -10.07 -23.19
CA LYS A 197 0.96 -9.85 -24.05
C LYS A 197 1.11 -10.39 -25.47
N LYS A 198 2.32 -10.66 -25.94
CA LYS A 198 2.55 -11.32 -27.25
C LYS A 198 2.18 -12.81 -27.21
N GLN A 199 2.12 -13.41 -26.04
CA GLN A 199 1.95 -14.85 -25.86
C GLN A 199 0.65 -15.23 -25.15
N MET A 200 0.12 -14.34 -24.29
CA MET A 200 -1.06 -14.61 -23.48
C MET A 200 -1.87 -13.34 -23.16
N TYR A 201 -3.12 -13.57 -22.74
CA TYR A 201 -3.93 -12.49 -22.19
C TYR A 201 -3.51 -12.20 -20.75
N ILE A 202 -3.03 -11.00 -20.50
CA ILE A 202 -2.65 -10.51 -19.17
C ILE A 202 -2.93 -9.01 -19.05
N ASN A 203 -3.52 -8.60 -17.93
CA ASN A 203 -3.83 -7.20 -17.67
C ASN A 203 -2.71 -6.53 -16.88
N LEU A 204 -2.30 -5.34 -17.32
CA LEU A 204 -1.43 -4.47 -16.54
C LEU A 204 -2.28 -3.43 -15.82
N ILE A 205 -2.19 -3.41 -14.49
CA ILE A 205 -2.84 -2.41 -13.64
C ILE A 205 -1.92 -1.20 -13.53
N GLU A 206 -2.35 -0.07 -14.07
CA GLU A 206 -1.56 1.17 -14.10
C GLU A 206 -2.09 2.24 -13.14
N ARG A 207 -3.32 2.08 -12.64
CA ARG A 207 -4.03 3.07 -11.82
C ARG A 207 -4.95 2.38 -10.82
N GLU A 208 -5.28 3.08 -9.74
CA GLU A 208 -6.14 2.60 -8.65
C GLU A 208 -7.62 2.42 -9.07
N ASP A 209 -8.06 3.11 -10.12
CA ASP A 209 -9.45 3.07 -10.58
C ASP A 209 -9.79 1.83 -11.44
N ILE A 210 -8.83 0.94 -11.66
CA ILE A 210 -9.05 -0.30 -12.40
C ILE A 210 -9.59 -1.37 -11.44
N ILE A 211 -10.83 -1.80 -11.69
CA ILE A 211 -11.46 -2.88 -10.93
C ILE A 211 -10.82 -4.21 -11.34
N TYR A 212 -10.26 -4.91 -10.36
CA TYR A 212 -9.73 -6.25 -10.53
C TYR A 212 -10.86 -7.29 -10.41
N SER A 213 -11.03 -8.09 -11.44
CA SER A 213 -12.09 -9.11 -11.51
C SER A 213 -11.56 -10.56 -11.51
N GLY A 214 -10.32 -10.78 -11.06
CA GLY A 214 -9.66 -12.10 -11.10
C GLY A 214 -8.80 -12.31 -12.36
N GLY A 215 -8.19 -13.49 -12.47
CA GLY A 215 -7.32 -13.87 -13.57
C GLY A 215 -5.85 -13.44 -13.36
N LYS A 216 -5.11 -13.33 -14.47
CA LYS A 216 -3.70 -12.96 -14.44
C LYS A 216 -3.52 -11.46 -14.59
N ILE A 217 -2.76 -10.87 -13.68
CA ILE A 217 -2.44 -9.44 -13.72
C ILE A 217 -0.95 -9.18 -13.50
N ILE A 218 -0.52 -8.03 -13.99
CA ILE A 218 0.74 -7.40 -13.60
C ILE A 218 0.38 -6.15 -12.84
N ILE A 219 0.97 -5.97 -11.67
CA ILE A 219 0.65 -4.85 -10.80
C ILE A 219 1.92 -4.32 -10.12
N PRO A 220 2.18 -3.01 -10.13
CA PRO A 220 3.26 -2.45 -9.35
C PRO A 220 2.94 -2.53 -7.85
N SER A 221 3.96 -2.69 -7.04
CA SER A 221 3.86 -2.92 -5.60
C SER A 221 2.96 -1.92 -4.86
N TYR A 222 3.05 -0.64 -5.21
CA TYR A 222 2.26 0.41 -4.55
C TYR A 222 0.76 0.34 -4.86
N LEU A 223 0.34 -0.28 -5.98
CA LEU A 223 -1.06 -0.54 -6.31
C LEU A 223 -1.55 -1.90 -5.78
N SER A 224 -0.65 -2.78 -5.36
CA SER A 224 -1.01 -4.10 -4.83
C SER A 224 -1.47 -4.05 -3.37
N LYS A 225 -1.26 -2.92 -2.69
CA LYS A 225 -1.68 -2.76 -1.30
C LYS A 225 -3.20 -2.90 -1.17
N GLY A 226 -3.65 -3.64 -0.15
CA GLY A 226 -5.07 -3.96 0.06
C GLY A 226 -5.62 -5.07 -0.85
N LEU A 227 -4.86 -5.53 -1.87
CA LEU A 227 -5.25 -6.65 -2.72
C LEU A 227 -4.60 -7.95 -2.24
N GLU A 228 -5.23 -9.07 -2.58
CA GLU A 228 -4.79 -10.42 -2.25
C GLU A 228 -4.99 -11.33 -3.45
N PHE A 229 -4.07 -12.30 -3.61
CA PHE A 229 -4.05 -13.19 -4.76
C PHE A 229 -3.79 -14.62 -4.30
N ASP A 230 -4.41 -15.59 -4.97
CA ASP A 230 -4.16 -17.01 -4.67
C ASP A 230 -2.67 -17.32 -4.76
N ALA A 231 -2.03 -16.85 -5.81
CA ALA A 231 -0.60 -16.99 -5.99
C ALA A 231 0.06 -15.70 -6.52
N THR A 232 1.33 -15.49 -6.16
CA THR A 232 2.07 -14.33 -6.63
C THR A 232 3.44 -14.73 -7.22
N ILE A 233 3.88 -13.95 -8.21
CA ILE A 233 5.24 -13.94 -8.73
C ILE A 233 5.81 -12.56 -8.44
N LEU A 234 6.72 -12.47 -7.47
CA LEU A 234 7.39 -11.22 -7.12
C LEU A 234 8.63 -11.01 -7.98
N ILE A 235 8.76 -9.84 -8.59
CA ILE A 235 9.95 -9.47 -9.35
C ILE A 235 10.73 -8.45 -8.52
N LEU A 236 11.83 -8.90 -7.93
CA LEU A 236 12.69 -8.08 -7.10
C LEU A 236 13.97 -7.72 -7.85
N ASP A 237 14.25 -6.42 -7.89
CA ASP A 237 15.55 -5.89 -8.28
C ASP A 237 16.35 -5.65 -6.98
N ASP A 238 17.24 -6.57 -6.65
CA ASP A 238 17.84 -6.67 -5.31
C ASP A 238 18.60 -5.41 -4.87
N ASN A 239 19.00 -4.55 -5.79
CA ASN A 239 19.80 -3.37 -5.48
C ASN A 239 19.00 -2.16 -5.00
N ASN A 240 17.66 -2.12 -5.17
CA ASN A 240 16.85 -0.92 -4.97
C ASN A 240 15.56 -1.10 -4.15
N VAL A 241 15.27 -2.28 -3.62
CA VAL A 241 14.02 -2.55 -2.93
C VAL A 241 14.20 -2.56 -1.43
N GLY A 242 13.57 -1.61 -0.73
CA GLY A 242 13.56 -1.55 0.72
C GLY A 242 12.86 -2.77 1.35
N GLU A 243 13.31 -3.17 2.56
CA GLU A 243 12.75 -4.34 3.27
C GLU A 243 11.24 -4.23 3.47
N ASN A 244 10.75 -3.03 3.82
CA ASN A 244 9.33 -2.80 4.01
C ASN A 244 8.50 -3.08 2.75
N LEU A 245 9.00 -2.68 1.57
CA LEU A 245 8.32 -2.96 0.31
C LEU A 245 8.31 -4.45 -0.01
N LYS A 246 9.41 -5.16 0.27
CA LYS A 246 9.48 -6.62 0.12
C LYS A 246 8.46 -7.32 1.02
N TYR A 247 8.30 -6.84 2.26
CA TYR A 247 7.26 -7.33 3.17
C TYR A 247 5.86 -7.13 2.61
N ILE A 248 5.54 -5.91 2.14
CA ILE A 248 4.23 -5.59 1.55
C ILE A 248 3.95 -6.50 0.36
N MET A 249 4.90 -6.66 -0.56
CA MET A 249 4.74 -7.53 -1.72
C MET A 249 4.52 -9.00 -1.32
N ALA A 250 5.29 -9.50 -0.35
CA ALA A 250 5.19 -10.88 0.10
C ALA A 250 3.85 -11.21 0.76
N THR A 251 3.27 -10.26 1.50
CA THR A 251 1.96 -10.43 2.17
C THR A 251 0.77 -10.38 1.24
N ARG A 252 0.96 -10.22 -0.07
CA ARG A 252 -0.13 -10.27 -1.07
C ARG A 252 -0.52 -11.68 -1.47
N ALA A 253 0.33 -12.69 -1.22
CA ALA A 253 0.07 -14.08 -1.57
C ALA A 253 -0.73 -14.79 -0.47
N LEU A 254 -1.71 -15.58 -0.89
CA LEU A 254 -2.53 -16.41 0.02
C LEU A 254 -2.01 -17.85 0.12
N HIS A 255 -1.65 -18.47 -1.00
CA HIS A 255 -1.38 -19.91 -1.09
C HIS A 255 0.01 -20.27 -1.59
N GLU A 256 0.51 -19.61 -2.62
CA GLU A 256 1.82 -19.89 -3.18
C GLU A 256 2.55 -18.62 -3.63
N MET A 257 3.84 -18.58 -3.43
CA MET A 257 4.67 -17.44 -3.79
C MET A 257 5.96 -17.87 -4.47
N ILE A 258 6.27 -17.21 -5.59
CA ILE A 258 7.53 -17.34 -6.31
C ILE A 258 8.22 -15.99 -6.30
N VAL A 259 9.52 -15.97 -6.03
CA VAL A 259 10.32 -14.74 -6.01
C VAL A 259 11.41 -14.83 -7.06
N VAL A 260 11.39 -13.92 -8.00
CA VAL A 260 12.40 -13.80 -9.06
C VAL A 260 13.31 -12.62 -8.72
N HIS A 261 14.53 -12.93 -8.35
CA HIS A 261 15.58 -11.97 -8.04
C HIS A 261 16.37 -11.61 -9.29
N LYS A 262 16.21 -10.40 -9.79
CA LYS A 262 17.06 -9.91 -10.86
C LYS A 262 18.34 -9.31 -10.26
N LYS A 263 19.48 -9.97 -10.53
CA LYS A 263 20.80 -9.46 -10.16
C LYS A 263 21.47 -8.94 -11.42
N ASP A 264 21.64 -7.62 -11.50
CA ASP A 264 22.48 -7.07 -12.55
C ASP A 264 23.92 -7.59 -12.38
N GLU A 265 24.51 -8.10 -13.44
CA GLU A 265 25.93 -8.42 -13.44
C GLU A 265 26.67 -7.11 -13.15
N LYS A 266 27.32 -7.03 -11.98
CA LYS A 266 28.26 -5.94 -11.72
C LYS A 266 29.35 -6.04 -12.78
N LEU A 267 29.40 -5.05 -13.68
CA LEU A 267 30.54 -4.78 -14.55
C LEU A 267 31.81 -4.53 -13.73
#